data_c1cbc96383d8fa6bb40226279416b880
#
_entry.id   c1cbc96383d8fa6bb40226279416b880
#
_cell.length_a   1.000
_cell.length_b   1.000
_cell.length_c   1.000
_cell.angle_alpha   90.00
_cell.angle_beta   90.00
_cell.angle_gamma   90.00
#
_symmetry.space_group_name_H-M   'P 1'
#
loop_
_entity.id
_entity.type
_entity.pdbx_description
1 polymer ?
#
loop_
_entity_poly.entity_id
_entity_poly.type
_entity_poly.pdbx_seq_one_letter_code
_entity_poly.pdbx_strand_id
1 'polypeptide(L)'
;MATNLFFSRDTKVYIELFNSSGASTGVFEVPVLDGFSFSQAQNSTEVTLAEMENSAGVSKRGRRVFNDSLAPVEWSFATYVRPFESAGENVSGNANKRTGANGHTQHAVEEALWAMFVGAADYVATTTSADATLTGITSDSTDMDIDFSNSNKSLLGVGNIYFSLDDATSNRKVYKCTDAVVNEASLDFDIDGIATINWSGFASTLVEASQPTRTVFEGINATNNYIRNRLTQLTITADDKATFPGNQTPVTAISAAANGVITANGHGLTDGDTVTFVGNCGLTVSGTDIVGGLSFTVANATTNDFTIGVDTQSTSGSFVSGQSVVGDGDYSLTLTGGSVTMTNNITYLTPETIGSVNTPIGHVSGARSISGAFTCYLAFDTSDNDGTSTDFFNDMTSATAKTKVVNSFATKFLVGGSAATPRLELSFPTAHFEIPAHSIEDVISVETTFQALPSTIDSTNEATIKYVGVTPDV
;
A
#
# COMPACT_ATOMS: atom_id res chain seq x y z
N MET A 1 -11.91 27.05 40.73
CA MET A 1 -10.82 26.19 40.31
C MET A 1 -10.80 26.22 38.78
N ALA A 2 -9.72 26.67 38.16
CA ALA A 2 -9.58 26.54 36.72
C ALA A 2 -9.37 25.05 36.45
N THR A 3 -10.30 24.43 35.72
CA THR A 3 -10.16 23.03 35.30
C THR A 3 -9.31 23.04 34.03
N ASN A 4 -8.09 22.52 34.13
CA ASN A 4 -7.26 22.35 32.95
C ASN A 4 -7.84 21.21 32.10
N LEU A 5 -8.06 21.47 30.82
CA LEU A 5 -8.60 20.51 29.88
C LEU A 5 -7.47 20.08 28.94
N PHE A 6 -7.49 18.82 28.52
CA PHE A 6 -6.61 18.31 27.47
C PHE A 6 -7.21 18.59 26.10
N PHE A 7 -6.36 18.92 25.15
CA PHE A 7 -6.78 19.26 23.78
C PHE A 7 -6.22 18.23 22.80
N SER A 8 -7.03 17.83 21.81
CA SER A 8 -6.61 16.87 20.78
C SER A 8 -5.39 17.34 20.00
N ARG A 9 -5.34 18.62 19.65
CA ARG A 9 -4.22 19.21 18.89
C ARG A 9 -2.86 19.20 19.63
N ASP A 10 -2.87 19.05 20.95
CA ASP A 10 -1.66 18.98 21.76
C ASP A 10 -1.27 17.51 22.07
N THR A 11 -1.97 16.56 21.47
CA THR A 11 -1.71 15.13 21.61
C THR A 11 -0.56 14.69 20.70
N LYS A 12 0.29 13.86 21.26
CA LYS A 12 1.37 13.19 20.52
C LYS A 12 1.19 11.69 20.58
N VAL A 13 1.43 11.04 19.46
CA VAL A 13 1.41 9.58 19.37
C VAL A 13 2.83 9.07 19.21
N TYR A 14 3.19 8.07 20.01
CA TYR A 14 4.49 7.40 19.93
C TYR A 14 4.27 5.91 19.68
N ILE A 15 5.15 5.35 18.85
CA ILE A 15 5.21 3.91 18.57
C ILE A 15 6.55 3.40 19.07
N GLU A 16 6.50 2.44 19.97
CA GLU A 16 7.67 1.73 20.48
C GLU A 16 7.74 0.34 19.84
N LEU A 17 8.83 0.08 19.14
CA LEU A 17 9.09 -1.20 18.51
C LEU A 17 10.04 -2.05 19.34
N PHE A 18 9.91 -3.35 19.23
CA PHE A 18 10.71 -4.34 19.95
C PHE A 18 11.48 -5.21 18.97
N ASN A 19 12.64 -5.70 19.41
CA ASN A 19 13.33 -6.75 18.68
C ASN A 19 12.76 -8.13 19.02
N SER A 20 13.27 -9.16 18.34
CA SER A 20 12.88 -10.56 18.54
C SER A 20 13.11 -11.09 19.97
N SER A 21 13.93 -10.41 20.77
CA SER A 21 14.16 -10.72 22.19
C SER A 21 13.22 -9.96 23.13
N GLY A 22 12.32 -9.12 22.62
CA GLY A 22 11.38 -8.33 23.39
C GLY A 22 11.98 -7.06 24.03
N ALA A 23 13.19 -6.66 23.63
CA ALA A 23 13.78 -5.40 24.08
C ALA A 23 13.31 -4.24 23.17
N SER A 24 12.99 -3.10 23.79
CA SER A 24 12.66 -1.86 23.06
C SER A 24 13.86 -1.41 22.23
N THR A 25 13.68 -1.22 20.95
CA THR A 25 14.73 -0.86 20.01
C THR A 25 14.57 0.51 19.40
N GLY A 26 13.35 1.00 19.26
CA GLY A 26 13.10 2.32 18.70
C GLY A 26 11.76 2.89 19.15
N VAL A 27 11.76 4.20 19.46
CA VAL A 27 10.56 4.97 19.77
C VAL A 27 10.42 6.06 18.72
N PHE A 28 9.36 5.96 17.94
CA PHE A 28 8.99 6.88 16.87
C PHE A 28 7.92 7.83 17.39
N GLU A 29 7.98 9.09 17.01
CA GLU A 29 6.86 10.02 17.16
C GLU A 29 6.15 10.08 15.80
N VAL A 30 4.85 9.80 15.78
CA VAL A 30 4.04 9.83 14.57
C VAL A 30 3.01 10.96 14.70
N PRO A 31 3.10 12.01 13.88
CA PRO A 31 2.08 13.04 13.82
C PRO A 31 0.78 12.46 13.27
N VAL A 32 -0.28 12.58 14.05
CA VAL A 32 -1.62 12.08 13.68
C VAL A 32 -2.55 13.24 13.40
N LEU A 33 -3.57 12.97 12.61
CA LEU A 33 -4.66 13.90 12.35
C LEU A 33 -5.65 13.92 13.53
N ASP A 34 -6.52 14.91 13.56
CA ASP A 34 -7.64 14.94 14.51
C ASP A 34 -8.54 13.72 14.33
N GLY A 35 -9.14 13.25 15.43
CA GLY A 35 -10.06 12.12 15.37
C GLY A 35 -9.45 10.76 15.75
N PHE A 36 -8.26 10.74 16.36
CA PHE A 36 -7.71 9.51 16.94
C PHE A 36 -8.61 8.94 18.04
N SER A 37 -8.65 7.63 18.15
CA SER A 37 -9.42 6.94 19.18
C SER A 37 -8.66 5.76 19.77
N PHE A 38 -8.93 5.47 21.03
CA PHE A 38 -8.49 4.24 21.69
C PHE A 38 -9.49 3.89 22.78
N SER A 39 -9.85 2.61 22.89
CA SER A 39 -10.81 2.14 23.90
C SER A 39 -10.58 0.68 24.23
N GLN A 40 -10.96 0.30 25.45
CA GLN A 40 -11.02 -1.10 25.86
C GLN A 40 -12.37 -1.36 26.49
N ALA A 41 -13.13 -2.29 25.94
CA ALA A 41 -14.42 -2.70 26.47
C ALA A 41 -14.25 -3.76 27.55
N GLN A 42 -15.18 -3.81 28.47
CA GLN A 42 -15.28 -4.82 29.51
C GLN A 42 -16.54 -5.64 29.27
N ASN A 43 -16.40 -6.94 29.16
CA ASN A 43 -17.52 -7.85 29.09
C ASN A 43 -18.03 -8.15 30.48
N SER A 44 -19.32 -7.95 30.69
CA SER A 44 -19.97 -8.20 31.96
C SER A 44 -21.22 -9.01 31.77
N THR A 45 -21.45 -9.94 32.68
CA THR A 45 -22.64 -10.79 32.70
C THR A 45 -23.56 -10.35 33.81
N GLU A 46 -24.85 -10.24 33.50
CA GLU A 46 -25.87 -9.91 34.49
C GLU A 46 -26.25 -11.16 35.28
N VAL A 47 -26.31 -10.98 36.62
CA VAL A 47 -26.84 -12.00 37.49
C VAL A 47 -28.36 -11.96 37.43
N THR A 48 -28.95 -12.93 36.74
CA THR A 48 -30.42 -13.10 36.67
C THR A 48 -30.87 -14.14 37.68
N LEU A 49 -31.68 -13.71 38.63
CA LEU A 49 -32.33 -14.59 39.57
C LEU A 49 -33.85 -14.57 39.34
N ALA A 50 -34.49 -15.70 39.44
CA ALA A 50 -35.95 -15.79 39.33
C ALA A 50 -36.64 -15.07 40.50
N GLU A 51 -35.96 -15.02 41.62
CA GLU A 51 -36.43 -14.31 42.83
C GLU A 51 -35.27 -13.52 43.42
N MET A 52 -35.43 -12.20 43.51
CA MET A 52 -34.50 -11.29 44.15
C MET A 52 -35.09 -10.77 45.46
N GLU A 53 -35.32 -11.68 46.39
CA GLU A 53 -35.94 -11.42 47.67
C GLU A 53 -34.90 -10.94 48.71
N ASN A 54 -35.27 -9.98 49.53
CA ASN A 54 -34.48 -9.62 50.70
C ASN A 54 -34.91 -10.44 51.93
N SER A 55 -34.21 -10.30 53.05
CA SER A 55 -34.52 -10.94 54.31
C SER A 55 -35.91 -10.64 54.89
N ALA A 56 -36.68 -9.73 54.29
CA ALA A 56 -38.04 -9.40 54.66
C ALA A 56 -39.08 -9.96 53.69
N GLY A 57 -38.69 -10.85 52.78
CA GLY A 57 -39.63 -11.48 51.85
C GLY A 57 -40.10 -10.57 50.71
N VAL A 58 -39.38 -9.49 50.42
CA VAL A 58 -39.79 -8.51 49.39
C VAL A 58 -38.80 -8.55 48.25
N SER A 59 -39.27 -8.85 47.06
CA SER A 59 -38.48 -8.78 45.83
C SER A 59 -38.04 -7.33 45.56
N LYS A 60 -36.74 -7.17 45.21
CA LYS A 60 -36.16 -5.87 44.89
C LYS A 60 -35.76 -5.80 43.42
N ARG A 61 -35.89 -4.61 42.81
CA ARG A 61 -35.58 -4.32 41.41
C ARG A 61 -34.10 -4.05 41.17
N GLY A 62 -33.21 -4.42 42.11
CA GLY A 62 -31.76 -4.20 41.97
C GLY A 62 -31.16 -5.21 40.96
N ARG A 63 -30.26 -4.73 40.15
CA ARG A 63 -29.48 -5.57 39.19
C ARG A 63 -28.07 -5.71 39.71
N ARG A 64 -27.47 -6.86 39.48
CA ARG A 64 -26.03 -7.09 39.69
C ARG A 64 -25.39 -7.60 38.41
N VAL A 65 -24.20 -7.11 38.19
CA VAL A 65 -23.34 -7.54 37.08
C VAL A 65 -21.99 -7.95 37.66
N PHE A 66 -21.33 -8.88 37.04
CA PHE A 66 -19.92 -9.20 37.30
C PHE A 66 -19.13 -9.11 36.01
N ASN A 67 -17.85 -8.79 36.15
CA ASN A 67 -16.94 -8.69 35.02
C ASN A 67 -16.44 -10.08 34.69
N ASP A 68 -16.53 -10.44 33.42
CA ASP A 68 -16.21 -11.77 32.90
C ASP A 68 -14.86 -11.74 32.18
N SER A 69 -14.68 -10.79 31.28
CA SER A 69 -13.44 -10.64 30.51
C SER A 69 -13.24 -9.20 30.07
N LEU A 70 -12.00 -8.88 29.67
CA LEU A 70 -11.66 -7.67 28.93
C LEU A 70 -11.61 -7.98 27.44
N ALA A 71 -12.23 -7.13 26.63
CA ALA A 71 -12.05 -7.15 25.21
C ALA A 71 -10.64 -6.65 24.84
N PRO A 72 -10.13 -6.96 23.63
CA PRO A 72 -8.94 -6.30 23.11
C PRO A 72 -9.14 -4.78 23.07
N VAL A 73 -8.04 -4.04 23.20
CA VAL A 73 -8.06 -2.60 22.94
C VAL A 73 -8.26 -2.39 21.46
N GLU A 74 -9.15 -1.50 21.09
CA GLU A 74 -9.30 -1.00 19.73
C GLU A 74 -8.67 0.40 19.66
N TRP A 75 -7.90 0.65 18.62
CA TRP A 75 -7.30 1.95 18.36
C TRP A 75 -7.39 2.32 16.89
N SER A 76 -7.51 3.62 16.63
CA SER A 76 -7.48 4.16 15.27
C SER A 76 -6.97 5.60 15.23
N PHE A 77 -6.32 5.96 14.17
CA PHE A 77 -5.93 7.33 13.83
C PHE A 77 -5.56 7.43 12.35
N ALA A 78 -5.46 8.63 11.83
CA ALA A 78 -5.02 8.89 10.47
C ALA A 78 -3.69 9.65 10.46
N THR A 79 -2.89 9.42 9.42
CA THR A 79 -1.64 10.12 9.15
C THR A 79 -1.63 10.67 7.73
N TYR A 80 -0.90 11.77 7.49
CA TYR A 80 -0.56 12.15 6.12
C TYR A 80 0.50 11.19 5.56
N VAL A 81 0.45 10.96 4.26
CA VAL A 81 1.52 10.25 3.51
C VAL A 81 2.68 11.24 3.32
N ARG A 82 3.80 10.96 3.98
CA ARG A 82 4.92 11.90 4.04
C ARG A 82 6.26 11.21 3.83
N PRO A 83 6.72 11.08 2.55
CA PRO A 83 8.08 10.66 2.26
C PRO A 83 9.09 11.74 2.66
N PHE A 84 10.26 11.33 3.09
CA PHE A 84 11.39 12.22 3.34
C PHE A 84 12.71 11.51 3.01
N GLU A 85 13.74 12.31 2.78
CA GLU A 85 15.09 11.81 2.58
C GLU A 85 15.93 12.05 3.83
N SER A 86 16.65 11.05 4.28
CA SER A 86 17.55 11.20 5.44
C SER A 86 18.76 12.06 5.10
N ALA A 87 19.30 12.76 6.09
CA ALA A 87 20.39 13.74 5.91
C ALA A 87 21.77 13.15 5.55
N GLY A 88 21.88 11.86 5.28
CA GLY A 88 23.05 11.23 4.65
C GLY A 88 24.32 11.09 5.47
N GLU A 89 24.53 11.78 6.58
CA GLU A 89 25.72 11.64 7.40
C GLU A 89 25.42 11.59 8.90
N ASN A 90 26.27 10.84 9.61
CA ASN A 90 26.33 10.84 11.07
C ASN A 90 26.54 12.26 11.59
N VAL A 91 25.48 12.97 11.87
CA VAL A 91 25.60 14.17 12.70
C VAL A 91 25.98 13.69 14.11
N SER A 92 27.21 13.98 14.48
CA SER A 92 27.83 13.60 15.74
C SER A 92 26.86 13.70 16.92
N GLY A 93 26.56 12.58 17.55
CA GLY A 93 25.83 12.51 18.80
C GLY A 93 24.49 11.79 18.80
N ASN A 94 23.96 11.32 17.68
CA ASN A 94 22.71 10.54 17.63
C ASN A 94 22.93 9.16 17.00
N ALA A 95 23.05 8.15 17.84
CA ALA A 95 23.23 6.76 17.44
C ALA A 95 22.02 6.15 16.71
N ASN A 96 20.90 6.87 16.61
CA ASN A 96 19.63 6.38 16.08
C ASN A 96 19.17 7.19 14.87
N LYS A 97 20.06 7.88 14.19
CA LYS A 97 19.73 8.48 12.89
C LYS A 97 19.73 7.41 11.82
N ARG A 98 18.74 7.47 10.97
CA ARG A 98 18.69 6.70 9.74
C ARG A 98 19.61 7.38 8.74
N THR A 99 20.83 6.92 8.68
CA THR A 99 21.83 7.45 7.77
C THR A 99 22.32 6.31 6.92
N GLY A 100 22.20 6.46 5.61
CA GLY A 100 22.87 5.58 4.68
C GLY A 100 24.39 5.66 4.81
N ALA A 101 25.07 4.52 4.71
CA ALA A 101 26.51 4.46 4.78
C ALA A 101 27.21 5.29 3.69
N ASN A 102 26.53 5.62 2.61
CA ASN A 102 27.08 6.27 1.43
C ASN A 102 26.14 7.31 0.78
N GLY A 103 25.17 7.84 1.48
CA GLY A 103 24.25 8.82 0.89
C GLY A 103 22.92 8.93 1.62
N HIS A 104 22.07 9.71 1.04
CA HIS A 104 20.70 9.92 1.47
C HIS A 104 19.85 8.67 1.17
N THR A 105 18.97 8.30 2.09
CA THR A 105 18.00 7.22 1.90
C THR A 105 16.58 7.74 2.07
N GLN A 106 15.66 7.16 1.31
CA GLN A 106 14.24 7.52 1.35
C GLN A 106 13.55 6.82 2.50
N HIS A 107 12.66 7.54 3.18
CA HIS A 107 11.88 7.06 4.33
C HIS A 107 10.46 7.62 4.29
N ALA A 108 9.61 7.15 5.20
CA ALA A 108 8.30 7.73 5.49
C ALA A 108 8.12 7.97 6.98
N VAL A 109 7.37 9.02 7.34
CA VAL A 109 7.09 9.34 8.75
C VAL A 109 6.31 8.21 9.43
N GLU A 110 5.44 7.54 8.70
CA GLU A 110 4.59 6.44 9.15
C GLU A 110 5.19 5.05 8.94
N GLU A 111 6.44 4.92 8.58
CA GLU A 111 7.05 3.61 8.25
C GLU A 111 7.06 2.60 9.39
N ALA A 112 7.05 3.07 10.65
CA ALA A 112 6.92 2.18 11.81
C ALA A 112 5.58 1.42 11.80
N LEU A 113 4.50 2.06 11.33
CA LEU A 113 3.19 1.43 11.16
C LEU A 113 3.20 0.40 10.02
N TRP A 114 3.88 0.73 8.92
CA TRP A 114 4.07 -0.23 7.83
C TRP A 114 4.87 -1.45 8.27
N ALA A 115 5.96 -1.25 9.02
CA ALA A 115 6.74 -2.37 9.56
C ALA A 115 5.91 -3.28 10.48
N MET A 116 5.02 -2.70 11.29
CA MET A 116 4.07 -3.47 12.09
C MET A 116 3.01 -4.16 11.24
N PHE A 117 2.61 -3.57 10.12
CA PHE A 117 1.58 -4.11 9.24
C PHE A 117 2.09 -5.30 8.40
N VAL A 118 3.30 -5.21 7.85
CA VAL A 118 3.81 -6.23 6.91
C VAL A 118 4.54 -7.38 7.59
N GLY A 119 5.00 -7.23 8.83
CA GLY A 119 5.75 -8.30 9.45
C GLY A 119 6.33 -7.99 10.81
N ALA A 120 7.47 -8.57 11.13
CA ALA A 120 8.18 -8.36 12.37
C ALA A 120 8.82 -6.97 12.38
N ALA A 121 8.26 -6.05 13.10
CA ALA A 121 8.76 -4.68 13.24
C ALA A 121 10.06 -4.61 14.07
N ASP A 122 11.08 -5.35 13.66
CA ASP A 122 12.36 -5.36 14.33
C ASP A 122 13.19 -4.17 13.85
N TYR A 123 13.36 -3.18 14.72
CA TYR A 123 14.18 -2.01 14.43
C TYR A 123 15.59 -2.25 14.93
N VAL A 124 16.55 -2.27 14.02
CA VAL A 124 17.97 -2.43 14.33
C VAL A 124 18.66 -1.08 14.26
N ALA A 125 18.85 -0.46 15.42
CA ALA A 125 19.68 0.74 15.52
C ALA A 125 21.15 0.38 15.29
N THR A 126 21.84 1.13 14.43
CA THR A 126 23.28 0.95 14.22
C THR A 126 24.07 2.11 14.79
N THR A 127 25.21 1.79 15.41
CA THR A 127 26.17 2.78 15.90
C THR A 127 27.28 3.08 14.90
N THR A 128 27.29 2.37 13.78
CA THR A 128 28.24 2.48 12.68
C THR A 128 27.52 2.96 11.43
N SER A 129 28.27 3.32 10.43
CA SER A 129 27.81 3.88 9.14
C SER A 129 26.83 3.03 8.30
N ALA A 130 26.14 2.06 8.87
CA ALA A 130 25.06 1.32 8.26
C ALA A 130 23.71 1.90 8.68
N ASP A 131 22.72 1.84 7.79
CA ASP A 131 21.37 2.32 8.08
C ASP A 131 20.72 1.55 9.24
N ALA A 132 19.96 2.28 10.04
CA ALA A 132 19.01 1.65 10.92
C ALA A 132 17.87 1.07 10.07
N THR A 133 17.66 -0.23 10.15
CA THR A 133 16.69 -0.95 9.31
C THR A 133 15.48 -1.37 10.10
N LEU A 134 14.32 -1.36 9.40
CA LEU A 134 13.08 -1.99 9.86
C LEU A 134 12.85 -3.25 9.02
N THR A 135 12.56 -4.36 9.68
CA THR A 135 12.25 -5.60 8.95
C THR A 135 11.00 -5.40 8.11
N GLY A 136 11.06 -5.80 6.83
CA GLY A 136 9.98 -5.61 5.87
C GLY A 136 10.00 -4.24 5.15
N ILE A 137 11.00 -3.40 5.45
CA ILE A 137 11.20 -2.11 4.77
C ILE A 137 12.64 -2.06 4.24
N THR A 138 12.76 -1.74 2.97
CA THR A 138 14.04 -1.52 2.30
C THR A 138 14.10 -0.09 1.79
N SER A 139 15.15 0.64 2.14
CA SER A 139 15.33 2.04 1.76
C SER A 139 16.64 2.22 1.00
N ASP A 140 16.58 2.95 -0.10
CA ASP A 140 17.76 3.38 -0.84
C ASP A 140 17.71 4.89 -1.16
N SER A 141 18.55 5.37 -2.08
CA SER A 141 18.60 6.78 -2.46
C SER A 141 17.42 7.22 -3.35
N THR A 142 16.63 6.30 -3.87
CA THR A 142 15.56 6.57 -4.82
C THR A 142 14.19 6.34 -4.23
N ASP A 143 14.02 5.27 -3.47
CA ASP A 143 12.74 4.90 -2.88
C ASP A 143 12.88 4.15 -1.54
N MET A 144 11.75 4.02 -0.88
CA MET A 144 11.55 3.14 0.26
C MET A 144 10.48 2.12 -0.11
N ASP A 145 10.88 0.87 -0.19
CA ASP A 145 10.01 -0.26 -0.50
C ASP A 145 9.43 -0.87 0.77
N ILE A 146 8.13 -1.17 0.72
CA ILE A 146 7.44 -1.97 1.73
C ILE A 146 7.21 -3.36 1.14
N ASP A 147 7.86 -4.35 1.75
CA ASP A 147 7.86 -5.71 1.28
C ASP A 147 6.79 -6.55 1.99
N PHE A 148 5.84 -7.05 1.19
CA PHE A 148 4.77 -7.94 1.64
C PHE A 148 5.19 -9.41 1.69
N SER A 149 6.46 -9.72 1.44
CA SER A 149 6.97 -11.10 1.34
C SER A 149 6.94 -11.90 2.64
N ASN A 150 6.73 -11.26 3.79
CA ASN A 150 6.63 -11.98 5.05
C ASN A 150 5.32 -12.79 5.11
N SER A 151 5.44 -14.07 4.84
CA SER A 151 4.33 -15.04 4.85
C SER A 151 4.00 -15.61 6.24
N ASN A 152 4.74 -15.18 7.28
CA ASN A 152 4.55 -15.76 8.61
C ASN A 152 3.30 -15.20 9.30
N LYS A 153 2.20 -15.94 9.22
CA LYS A 153 0.90 -15.59 9.81
C LYS A 153 0.92 -15.41 11.33
N SER A 154 1.92 -15.94 12.02
CA SER A 154 1.99 -15.88 13.48
C SER A 154 2.84 -14.74 14.02
N LEU A 155 3.55 -13.99 13.18
CA LEU A 155 4.52 -12.99 13.59
C LEU A 155 4.30 -11.66 12.85
N LEU A 156 3.17 -11.01 13.08
CA LEU A 156 3.03 -9.61 12.77
C LEU A 156 3.87 -8.77 13.75
N GLY A 157 4.33 -7.61 13.29
CA GLY A 157 5.05 -6.67 14.11
C GLY A 157 4.21 -6.23 15.30
N VAL A 158 4.73 -6.45 16.50
CA VAL A 158 4.10 -6.05 17.74
C VAL A 158 4.86 -4.85 18.31
N GLY A 159 4.11 -3.82 18.67
CA GLY A 159 4.66 -2.63 19.30
C GLY A 159 3.80 -2.14 20.45
N ASN A 160 4.23 -1.07 21.10
CA ASN A 160 3.36 -0.32 22.00
C ASN A 160 3.00 1.01 21.35
N ILE A 161 1.76 1.42 21.47
CA ILE A 161 1.29 2.73 21.01
C ILE A 161 0.97 3.57 22.25
N TYR A 162 1.55 4.77 22.30
CA TYR A 162 1.31 5.71 23.41
C TYR A 162 0.57 6.94 22.87
N PHE A 163 -0.52 7.28 23.55
CA PHE A 163 -1.27 8.52 23.36
C PHE A 163 -0.93 9.47 24.50
N SER A 164 -0.13 10.47 24.21
CA SER A 164 0.30 11.48 25.17
C SER A 164 -0.56 12.72 25.03
N LEU A 165 -1.51 12.88 25.94
CA LEU A 165 -2.41 14.04 26.03
C LEU A 165 -1.74 15.12 26.85
N ASP A 166 -1.64 16.33 26.33
CA ASP A 166 -1.02 17.48 26.98
C ASP A 166 -2.06 18.59 27.24
N ASP A 167 -1.92 19.32 28.31
CA ASP A 167 -2.79 20.46 28.62
C ASP A 167 -2.16 21.82 28.29
N ALA A 168 -1.07 21.82 27.52
CA ALA A 168 -0.23 22.96 27.17
C ALA A 168 0.45 23.66 28.36
N THR A 169 0.30 23.14 29.59
CA THR A 169 0.88 23.74 30.81
C THR A 169 1.84 22.80 31.56
N SER A 170 2.31 21.74 30.91
CA SER A 170 3.20 20.70 31.46
C SER A 170 2.51 19.57 32.22
N ASN A 171 1.19 19.56 32.34
CA ASN A 171 0.49 18.37 32.82
C ASN A 171 0.24 17.44 31.61
N ARG A 172 0.56 16.21 31.81
CA ARG A 172 0.50 15.19 30.76
C ARG A 172 -0.16 13.94 31.29
N LYS A 173 -1.05 13.38 30.47
CA LYS A 173 -1.65 12.09 30.70
C LYS A 173 -1.30 11.18 29.53
N VAL A 174 -0.70 10.04 29.83
CA VAL A 174 -0.24 9.12 28.79
C VAL A 174 -0.96 7.80 28.97
N TYR A 175 -1.58 7.35 27.88
CA TYR A 175 -2.19 6.05 27.76
C TYR A 175 -1.37 5.17 26.82
N LYS A 176 -1.13 3.94 27.22
CA LYS A 176 -0.34 2.96 26.50
C LYS A 176 -1.23 1.78 26.10
N CYS A 177 -1.29 1.50 24.82
CA CYS A 177 -1.79 0.27 24.27
C CYS A 177 -0.63 -0.72 24.18
N THR A 178 -0.69 -1.82 24.94
CA THR A 178 0.39 -2.82 24.99
C THR A 178 0.19 -3.89 23.94
N ASP A 179 1.26 -4.40 23.37
CA ASP A 179 1.25 -5.45 22.34
C ASP A 179 0.30 -5.10 21.18
N ALA A 180 0.39 -3.85 20.75
CA ALA A 180 -0.43 -3.36 19.66
C ALA A 180 0.01 -3.95 18.33
N VAL A 181 -0.98 -4.23 17.47
CA VAL A 181 -0.81 -4.70 16.10
C VAL A 181 -1.67 -3.87 15.16
N VAL A 182 -1.21 -3.70 13.93
CA VAL A 182 -1.95 -2.98 12.88
C VAL A 182 -2.80 -3.99 12.11
N ASN A 183 -4.12 -3.81 12.15
CA ASN A 183 -5.06 -4.66 11.41
C ASN A 183 -5.38 -4.12 10.03
N GLU A 184 -5.54 -2.82 9.90
CA GLU A 184 -5.99 -2.20 8.65
C GLU A 184 -5.22 -0.92 8.36
N ALA A 185 -4.92 -0.75 7.07
CA ALA A 185 -4.43 0.47 6.46
C ALA A 185 -5.33 0.81 5.26
N SER A 186 -6.01 1.95 5.31
CA SER A 186 -6.91 2.40 4.24
C SER A 186 -6.45 3.75 3.71
N LEU A 187 -6.30 3.82 2.40
CA LEU A 187 -5.91 5.02 1.67
C LEU A 187 -7.08 5.44 0.77
N ASP A 188 -7.54 6.67 0.95
CA ASP A 188 -8.59 7.26 0.13
C ASP A 188 -7.99 8.32 -0.78
N PHE A 189 -8.34 8.29 -2.06
CA PHE A 189 -7.97 9.34 -3.02
C PHE A 189 -9.23 10.11 -3.41
N ASP A 190 -9.17 11.40 -3.23
CA ASP A 190 -10.22 12.34 -3.65
C ASP A 190 -9.58 13.39 -4.58
N ILE A 191 -10.38 14.07 -5.38
CA ILE A 191 -9.91 15.11 -6.31
C ILE A 191 -9.17 16.23 -5.55
N ASP A 192 -9.60 16.54 -4.35
CA ASP A 192 -9.02 17.57 -3.49
C ASP A 192 -8.41 16.96 -2.22
N GLY A 193 -7.35 17.57 -1.74
CA GLY A 193 -6.77 17.19 -0.46
C GLY A 193 -5.34 16.64 -0.55
N ILE A 194 -4.87 16.25 0.61
CA ILE A 194 -3.56 15.63 0.84
C ILE A 194 -3.80 14.16 1.11
N ALA A 195 -2.95 13.30 0.57
CA ALA A 195 -3.04 11.86 0.77
C ALA A 195 -2.92 11.51 2.25
N THR A 196 -3.88 10.74 2.74
CA THR A 196 -3.96 10.26 4.13
C THR A 196 -4.12 8.76 4.16
N ILE A 197 -3.56 8.15 5.20
CA ILE A 197 -3.78 6.73 5.51
C ILE A 197 -4.50 6.67 6.84
N ASN A 198 -5.62 5.96 6.87
CA ASN A 198 -6.34 5.62 8.06
C ASN A 198 -5.80 4.28 8.59
N TRP A 199 -5.36 4.30 9.83
CA TRP A 199 -4.80 3.14 10.51
C TRP A 199 -5.75 2.67 11.59
N SER A 200 -5.97 1.38 11.68
CA SER A 200 -6.68 0.77 12.81
C SER A 200 -6.05 -0.54 13.23
N GLY A 201 -6.28 -0.91 14.47
CA GLY A 201 -5.75 -2.15 14.98
C GLY A 201 -6.20 -2.47 16.39
N PHE A 202 -5.57 -3.48 16.93
CA PHE A 202 -5.89 -4.02 18.24
C PHE A 202 -4.65 -3.98 19.15
N ALA A 203 -4.90 -4.09 20.45
CA ALA A 203 -3.85 -4.27 21.45
C ALA A 203 -4.36 -5.14 22.60
N SER A 204 -3.44 -5.60 23.42
CA SER A 204 -3.74 -6.47 24.55
C SER A 204 -4.44 -5.72 25.69
N THR A 205 -3.81 -4.65 26.19
CA THR A 205 -4.35 -3.89 27.32
C THR A 205 -4.08 -2.40 27.17
N LEU A 206 -5.01 -1.60 27.74
CA LEU A 206 -4.89 -0.15 27.86
C LEU A 206 -4.50 0.21 29.30
N VAL A 207 -3.35 0.84 29.47
CA VAL A 207 -2.84 1.22 30.79
C VAL A 207 -2.34 2.66 30.81
N GLU A 208 -2.35 3.29 31.98
CA GLU A 208 -1.66 4.56 32.17
C GLU A 208 -0.14 4.33 32.24
N ALA A 209 0.64 5.18 31.59
CA ALA A 209 2.07 5.07 31.50
C ALA A 209 2.77 6.43 31.58
N SER A 210 4.09 6.41 31.68
CA SER A 210 4.90 7.61 31.46
C SER A 210 5.15 7.80 29.96
N GLN A 211 5.35 9.05 29.54
CA GLN A 211 5.73 9.33 28.15
C GLN A 211 7.04 8.66 27.81
N PRO A 212 7.12 7.89 26.72
CA PRO A 212 8.36 7.31 26.27
C PRO A 212 9.31 8.41 25.76
N THR A 213 10.59 8.13 25.84
CA THR A 213 11.61 9.01 25.26
C THR A 213 11.75 8.66 23.77
N ARG A 214 11.48 9.62 22.90
CA ARG A 214 11.71 9.48 21.47
C ARG A 214 13.19 9.18 21.20
N THR A 215 13.45 8.16 20.42
CA THR A 215 14.82 7.74 20.04
C THR A 215 15.11 7.90 18.55
N VAL A 216 14.06 7.93 17.72
CA VAL A 216 14.17 8.15 16.27
C VAL A 216 13.71 9.58 15.94
N PHE A 217 14.59 10.40 15.37
CA PHE A 217 14.42 11.86 15.31
C PHE A 217 14.20 12.41 13.91
N GLU A 218 14.26 11.60 12.87
CA GLU A 218 14.21 12.08 11.49
C GLU A 218 12.80 12.26 10.94
N GLY A 219 12.65 13.19 10.02
CA GLY A 219 11.50 13.37 9.14
C GLY A 219 10.28 14.11 9.67
N ILE A 220 10.03 14.13 10.98
CA ILE A 220 8.75 14.60 11.52
C ILE A 220 8.53 16.10 11.35
N ASN A 221 9.54 16.90 11.60
CA ASN A 221 9.45 18.35 11.55
C ASN A 221 10.11 18.95 10.31
N ALA A 222 10.88 18.17 9.58
CA ALA A 222 11.70 18.62 8.48
C ALA A 222 11.03 18.47 7.12
N THR A 223 10.16 17.45 6.97
CA THR A 223 9.55 17.20 5.66
C THR A 223 8.30 18.02 5.40
N ASN A 224 8.32 18.73 4.27
CA ASN A 224 7.18 19.42 3.67
C ASN A 224 6.61 18.65 2.46
N ASN A 225 7.02 17.40 2.26
CA ASN A 225 6.64 16.57 1.13
C ASN A 225 5.24 15.98 1.32
N TYR A 226 4.23 16.86 1.31
CA TYR A 226 2.84 16.43 1.31
C TYR A 226 2.40 16.01 -0.08
N ILE A 227 1.83 14.82 -0.19
CA ILE A 227 1.37 14.25 -1.45
C ILE A 227 -0.06 14.73 -1.73
N ARG A 228 -0.25 15.28 -2.94
CA ARG A 228 -1.56 15.79 -3.37
C ARG A 228 -2.33 14.71 -4.12
N ASN A 229 -3.54 14.41 -3.67
CA ASN A 229 -4.41 13.42 -4.32
C ASN A 229 -4.73 13.77 -5.78
N ARG A 230 -4.91 15.04 -6.10
CA ARG A 230 -5.25 15.52 -7.46
C ARG A 230 -4.26 15.10 -8.55
N LEU A 231 -3.04 14.76 -8.19
CA LEU A 231 -2.03 14.31 -9.13
C LEU A 231 -1.97 12.79 -9.28
N THR A 232 -2.91 12.06 -8.68
CA THR A 232 -2.95 10.60 -8.74
C THR A 232 -3.22 10.13 -10.16
N GLN A 233 -2.41 9.18 -10.61
CA GLN A 233 -2.51 8.51 -11.89
C GLN A 233 -2.79 7.02 -11.66
N LEU A 234 -3.57 6.42 -12.53
CA LEU A 234 -3.84 4.99 -12.53
C LEU A 234 -3.48 4.43 -13.89
N THR A 235 -2.64 3.42 -13.89
CA THR A 235 -2.35 2.59 -15.04
C THR A 235 -2.81 1.17 -14.76
N ILE A 236 -3.55 0.59 -15.69
CA ILE A 236 -3.97 -0.81 -15.64
C ILE A 236 -3.41 -1.48 -16.89
N THR A 237 -2.63 -2.53 -16.71
CA THR A 237 -2.08 -3.30 -17.82
C THR A 237 -2.98 -4.48 -18.13
N ALA A 238 -3.39 -4.64 -19.38
CA ALA A 238 -4.27 -5.71 -19.84
C ALA A 238 -3.67 -7.10 -19.54
N ASP A 239 -4.53 -8.02 -19.15
CA ASP A 239 -4.19 -9.44 -18.99
C ASP A 239 -3.87 -10.12 -20.35
N ASP A 240 -4.54 -9.73 -21.41
CA ASP A 240 -4.30 -10.17 -22.78
C ASP A 240 -3.81 -9.01 -23.67
N LYS A 241 -2.54 -8.68 -23.52
CA LYS A 241 -1.90 -7.59 -24.28
C LYS A 241 -1.88 -7.82 -25.80
N ALA A 242 -2.06 -9.04 -26.26
CA ALA A 242 -2.14 -9.34 -27.69
C ALA A 242 -3.47 -8.90 -28.32
N THR A 243 -4.51 -8.78 -27.51
CA THR A 243 -5.87 -8.42 -27.97
C THR A 243 -6.27 -7.03 -27.53
N PHE A 244 -5.81 -6.58 -26.35
CA PHE A 244 -6.25 -5.34 -25.69
C PHE A 244 -5.06 -4.43 -25.37
N PRO A 245 -5.27 -3.11 -25.37
CA PRO A 245 -6.53 -2.39 -25.62
C PRO A 245 -7.02 -2.39 -27.07
N GLY A 246 -6.33 -3.05 -27.98
CA GLY A 246 -6.78 -3.17 -29.37
C GLY A 246 -6.22 -2.12 -30.32
N ASN A 247 -5.46 -1.17 -29.84
CA ASN A 247 -4.75 -0.18 -30.64
C ASN A 247 -3.48 -0.79 -31.22
N GLN A 248 -3.60 -1.40 -32.40
CA GLN A 248 -2.49 -2.10 -33.05
C GLN A 248 -1.91 -1.22 -34.16
N THR A 249 -0.61 -0.99 -34.08
CA THR A 249 0.12 -0.27 -35.11
C THR A 249 0.80 -1.27 -36.05
N PRO A 250 0.54 -1.21 -37.36
CA PRO A 250 1.12 -2.15 -38.31
C PRO A 250 2.64 -2.04 -38.41
N VAL A 251 3.32 -3.16 -38.30
CA VAL A 251 4.75 -3.25 -38.62
C VAL A 251 4.92 -3.20 -40.12
N THR A 252 5.67 -2.21 -40.60
CA THR A 252 5.92 -1.99 -42.03
C THR A 252 7.28 -2.46 -42.49
N ALA A 253 8.26 -2.52 -41.57
CA ALA A 253 9.60 -3.03 -41.86
C ALA A 253 10.30 -3.56 -40.61
N ILE A 254 11.22 -4.51 -40.80
CA ILE A 254 12.18 -4.95 -39.79
C ILE A 254 13.55 -4.94 -40.46
N SER A 255 14.49 -4.18 -39.90
CA SER A 255 15.86 -4.11 -40.45
C SER A 255 16.68 -5.37 -40.11
N ALA A 256 17.60 -5.76 -40.98
CA ALA A 256 18.58 -6.80 -40.67
C ALA A 256 19.81 -6.18 -39.98
N ALA A 257 19.84 -6.19 -38.67
CA ALA A 257 20.88 -5.57 -37.83
C ALA A 257 21.11 -6.38 -36.54
N ALA A 258 22.31 -6.21 -35.94
CA ALA A 258 22.60 -6.84 -34.62
C ALA A 258 21.64 -6.42 -33.51
N ASN A 259 21.02 -5.28 -33.68
CA ASN A 259 19.86 -4.84 -32.92
C ASN A 259 18.81 -4.38 -33.94
N GLY A 260 17.85 -5.25 -34.23
CA GLY A 260 16.86 -5.02 -35.28
C GLY A 260 16.01 -3.81 -35.00
N VAL A 261 15.85 -2.94 -36.00
CA VAL A 261 14.93 -1.80 -35.95
C VAL A 261 13.60 -2.24 -36.50
N ILE A 262 12.57 -2.03 -35.73
CA ILE A 262 11.18 -2.28 -36.10
C ILE A 262 10.57 -0.94 -36.52
N THR A 263 9.99 -0.88 -37.70
CA THR A 263 9.29 0.30 -38.20
C THR A 263 7.79 0.09 -38.09
N ALA A 264 7.13 0.92 -37.28
CA ALA A 264 5.71 0.96 -37.08
C ALA A 264 5.28 2.45 -36.89
N ASN A 265 4.72 3.03 -37.92
CA ASN A 265 4.46 4.47 -37.97
C ASN A 265 3.46 4.94 -36.90
N GLY A 266 3.90 5.88 -36.05
CA GLY A 266 3.03 6.47 -35.03
C GLY A 266 2.70 5.47 -33.92
N HIS A 267 3.65 4.62 -33.53
CA HIS A 267 3.41 3.54 -32.54
C HIS A 267 3.25 4.05 -31.09
N GLY A 268 3.63 5.28 -30.77
CA GLY A 268 3.46 5.88 -29.44
C GLY A 268 4.33 5.27 -28.30
N LEU A 269 5.10 4.22 -28.58
CA LEU A 269 5.95 3.56 -27.58
C LEU A 269 7.13 4.44 -27.18
N THR A 270 7.59 4.29 -25.94
CA THR A 270 8.78 4.93 -25.38
C THR A 270 9.82 3.91 -24.91
N ASP A 271 11.03 4.37 -24.64
CA ASP A 271 12.10 3.48 -24.13
C ASP A 271 11.71 2.90 -22.77
N GLY A 272 11.79 1.57 -22.68
CA GLY A 272 11.41 0.82 -21.47
C GLY A 272 10.04 0.18 -21.54
N ASP A 273 9.18 0.59 -22.47
CA ASP A 273 7.86 -0.02 -22.66
C ASP A 273 7.98 -1.49 -23.09
N THR A 274 6.96 -2.26 -22.82
CA THR A 274 6.85 -3.63 -23.27
C THR A 274 5.96 -3.69 -24.51
N VAL A 275 6.53 -4.04 -25.66
CA VAL A 275 5.74 -4.23 -26.89
C VAL A 275 5.41 -5.71 -27.09
N THR A 276 4.16 -6.00 -27.44
CA THR A 276 3.70 -7.35 -27.78
C THR A 276 3.35 -7.41 -29.26
N PHE A 277 3.89 -8.39 -29.95
CA PHE A 277 3.58 -8.60 -31.36
C PHE A 277 2.33 -9.44 -31.53
N VAL A 278 1.49 -9.06 -32.51
CA VAL A 278 0.30 -9.78 -32.90
C VAL A 278 0.49 -10.32 -34.33
N GLY A 279 0.25 -11.59 -34.52
CA GLY A 279 0.47 -12.25 -35.81
C GLY A 279 1.92 -12.69 -36.02
N ASN A 280 2.23 -13.17 -37.22
CA ASN A 280 3.54 -13.69 -37.57
C ASN A 280 4.14 -12.90 -38.73
N CYS A 281 5.29 -12.28 -38.50
CA CYS A 281 6.01 -11.52 -39.54
C CYS A 281 6.85 -12.38 -40.52
N GLY A 282 6.83 -13.68 -40.36
CA GLY A 282 7.61 -14.59 -41.23
C GLY A 282 9.11 -14.67 -40.96
N LEU A 283 9.59 -13.98 -39.88
CA LEU A 283 11.01 -14.01 -39.50
C LEU A 283 11.24 -14.92 -38.30
N THR A 284 12.27 -15.76 -38.36
CA THR A 284 12.78 -16.53 -37.24
C THR A 284 14.16 -16.01 -36.87
N VAL A 285 14.31 -15.51 -35.64
CA VAL A 285 15.54 -14.93 -35.12
C VAL A 285 16.14 -15.88 -34.11
N SER A 286 17.38 -16.36 -34.37
CA SER A 286 18.12 -17.26 -33.46
C SER A 286 17.28 -18.43 -32.91
N GLY A 287 16.40 -18.99 -33.73
CA GLY A 287 15.49 -20.08 -33.33
C GLY A 287 14.20 -19.64 -32.65
N THR A 288 13.97 -18.35 -32.50
CA THR A 288 12.75 -17.79 -31.95
C THR A 288 12.01 -16.99 -33.02
N ASP A 289 10.78 -17.36 -33.32
CA ASP A 289 9.97 -16.59 -34.24
C ASP A 289 9.55 -15.28 -33.61
N ILE A 290 9.57 -14.17 -34.36
CA ILE A 290 8.88 -12.95 -33.97
C ILE A 290 7.42 -13.16 -34.31
N VAL A 291 6.69 -13.73 -33.38
CA VAL A 291 5.30 -14.17 -33.55
C VAL A 291 4.38 -13.51 -32.55
N GLY A 292 3.10 -13.58 -32.82
CA GLY A 292 2.07 -13.10 -31.92
C GLY A 292 2.15 -13.69 -30.53
N GLY A 293 1.98 -12.83 -29.54
CA GLY A 293 2.07 -13.18 -28.12
C GLY A 293 3.47 -13.07 -27.50
N LEU A 294 4.53 -12.81 -28.29
CA LEU A 294 5.85 -12.50 -27.76
C LEU A 294 5.95 -11.01 -27.39
N SER A 295 6.52 -10.76 -26.22
CA SER A 295 6.75 -9.41 -25.70
C SER A 295 8.23 -9.11 -25.61
N PHE A 296 8.60 -7.87 -25.90
CA PHE A 296 9.97 -7.37 -25.90
C PHE A 296 10.04 -6.00 -25.24
N THR A 297 11.17 -5.66 -24.66
CA THR A 297 11.39 -4.30 -24.13
C THR A 297 11.82 -3.37 -25.25
N VAL A 298 11.16 -2.25 -25.36
CA VAL A 298 11.43 -1.19 -26.33
C VAL A 298 12.69 -0.41 -25.92
N ALA A 299 13.52 -0.11 -26.90
CA ALA A 299 14.65 0.80 -26.74
C ALA A 299 14.85 1.62 -28.02
N ASN A 300 15.51 2.80 -27.90
CA ASN A 300 15.76 3.74 -28.98
C ASN A 300 14.48 4.12 -29.75
N ALA A 301 13.38 4.32 -29.03
CA ALA A 301 12.10 4.67 -29.61
C ALA A 301 12.17 6.08 -30.25
N THR A 302 11.61 6.17 -31.45
CA THR A 302 11.34 7.41 -32.16
C THR A 302 9.86 7.48 -32.46
N THR A 303 9.37 8.44 -33.22
CA THR A 303 7.94 8.47 -33.63
C THR A 303 7.52 7.24 -34.43
N ASN A 304 8.42 6.63 -35.20
CA ASN A 304 8.09 5.60 -36.17
C ASN A 304 8.92 4.30 -36.04
N ASP A 305 10.00 4.32 -35.28
CA ASP A 305 10.94 3.21 -35.18
C ASP A 305 11.32 2.94 -33.74
N PHE A 306 11.58 1.68 -33.42
CA PHE A 306 12.13 1.27 -32.13
C PHE A 306 12.97 -0.02 -32.30
N THR A 307 13.76 -0.37 -31.27
CA THR A 307 14.52 -1.63 -31.22
C THR A 307 14.04 -2.52 -30.08
N ILE A 308 14.23 -3.82 -30.22
CA ILE A 308 13.79 -4.83 -29.25
C ILE A 308 14.93 -5.67 -28.67
N GLY A 309 16.19 -5.26 -28.87
CA GLY A 309 17.36 -5.97 -28.36
C GLY A 309 17.64 -7.33 -29.00
N VAL A 310 17.06 -7.62 -30.16
CA VAL A 310 17.20 -8.91 -30.84
C VAL A 310 18.06 -8.76 -32.11
N ASP A 311 19.00 -9.70 -32.33
CA ASP A 311 19.79 -9.76 -33.57
C ASP A 311 18.94 -10.30 -34.72
N THR A 312 18.61 -9.43 -35.64
CA THR A 312 17.82 -9.73 -36.85
C THR A 312 18.68 -9.96 -38.10
N GLN A 313 20.03 -9.95 -38.00
CA GLN A 313 20.94 -10.27 -39.13
C GLN A 313 20.93 -11.75 -39.48
N SER A 314 20.79 -12.62 -38.49
CA SER A 314 20.80 -14.07 -38.66
C SER A 314 19.37 -14.62 -38.75
N THR A 315 18.56 -13.98 -39.55
CA THR A 315 17.16 -14.39 -39.72
C THR A 315 17.02 -15.49 -40.77
N SER A 316 16.13 -16.44 -40.55
CA SER A 316 15.54 -17.30 -41.56
C SER A 316 14.14 -16.80 -41.91
N GLY A 317 13.75 -16.96 -43.18
CA GLY A 317 12.47 -16.43 -43.68
C GLY A 317 12.58 -15.03 -44.28
N SER A 318 11.44 -14.48 -44.66
CA SER A 318 11.33 -13.13 -45.21
C SER A 318 10.25 -12.38 -44.45
N PHE A 319 10.52 -11.11 -44.18
CA PHE A 319 9.51 -10.25 -43.57
C PHE A 319 8.23 -10.22 -44.41
N VAL A 320 7.13 -10.47 -43.76
CA VAL A 320 5.78 -10.37 -44.33
C VAL A 320 5.07 -9.21 -43.67
N SER A 321 4.68 -8.20 -44.45
CA SER A 321 3.90 -7.07 -43.96
C SER A 321 2.55 -7.51 -43.41
N GLY A 322 2.09 -6.85 -42.37
CA GLY A 322 0.79 -7.14 -41.75
C GLY A 322 0.87 -7.67 -40.32
N GLN A 323 2.05 -7.96 -39.81
CA GLN A 323 2.26 -8.11 -38.38
C GLN A 323 2.00 -6.75 -37.74
N SER A 324 1.27 -6.76 -36.67
CA SER A 324 1.00 -5.55 -35.89
C SER A 324 1.79 -5.56 -34.59
N VAL A 325 2.08 -4.39 -34.08
CA VAL A 325 2.56 -4.21 -32.72
C VAL A 325 1.42 -3.66 -31.88
N VAL A 326 1.35 -4.13 -30.66
CA VAL A 326 0.47 -3.56 -29.62
C VAL A 326 1.36 -2.75 -28.71
N GLY A 327 0.86 -1.70 -28.12
CA GLY A 327 1.56 -0.96 -27.08
C GLY A 327 1.88 -1.85 -25.88
N ASP A 328 2.21 -1.26 -24.75
CA ASP A 328 2.46 -1.96 -23.50
C ASP A 328 1.24 -2.69 -22.92
N GLY A 329 0.06 -2.48 -23.51
CA GLY A 329 -1.21 -3.05 -23.08
C GLY A 329 -1.86 -2.25 -21.97
N ASP A 330 -1.44 -1.02 -21.76
CA ASP A 330 -1.90 -0.19 -20.66
C ASP A 330 -3.19 0.59 -20.97
N TYR A 331 -3.99 0.78 -19.93
CA TYR A 331 -5.15 1.67 -19.92
C TYR A 331 -4.81 2.89 -19.07
N SER A 332 -4.84 4.07 -19.66
CA SER A 332 -4.66 5.33 -18.95
C SER A 332 -6.02 5.91 -18.58
N LEU A 333 -6.34 5.90 -17.28
CA LEU A 333 -7.66 6.25 -16.77
C LEU A 333 -7.63 7.57 -16.00
N THR A 334 -8.55 8.48 -16.37
CA THR A 334 -8.74 9.75 -15.64
C THR A 334 -9.59 9.53 -14.40
N LEU A 335 -8.91 9.40 -13.25
CA LEU A 335 -9.57 9.16 -11.98
C LEU A 335 -10.38 10.37 -11.50
N THR A 336 -11.52 10.09 -10.86
CA THR A 336 -12.31 11.06 -10.09
C THR A 336 -12.31 10.76 -8.60
N GLY A 337 -11.93 9.57 -8.20
CA GLY A 337 -11.78 9.13 -6.82
C GLY A 337 -11.48 7.65 -6.74
N GLY A 338 -11.15 7.19 -5.54
CA GLY A 338 -10.91 5.78 -5.29
C GLY A 338 -10.37 5.53 -3.89
N SER A 339 -10.26 4.25 -3.56
CA SER A 339 -9.71 3.81 -2.27
C SER A 339 -8.96 2.49 -2.42
N VAL A 340 -7.99 2.27 -1.55
CA VAL A 340 -7.33 0.98 -1.37
C VAL A 340 -7.32 0.65 0.11
N THR A 341 -7.84 -0.51 0.47
CA THR A 341 -7.87 -1.02 1.85
C THR A 341 -7.11 -2.31 1.94
N MET A 342 -6.22 -2.39 2.90
CA MET A 342 -5.37 -3.54 3.21
C MET A 342 -5.68 -4.01 4.61
N THR A 343 -5.97 -5.30 4.78
CA THR A 343 -6.39 -5.86 6.07
C THR A 343 -5.64 -7.15 6.38
N ASN A 344 -5.13 -7.26 7.61
CA ASN A 344 -4.46 -8.47 8.13
C ASN A 344 -5.42 -9.49 8.72
N ASN A 345 -6.71 -9.16 8.86
CA ASN A 345 -7.73 -10.04 9.43
C ASN A 345 -7.33 -10.64 10.80
N ILE A 346 -6.95 -9.75 11.71
CA ILE A 346 -6.44 -10.13 13.02
C ILE A 346 -7.58 -10.54 13.97
N THR A 347 -7.36 -11.65 14.66
CA THR A 347 -8.21 -12.07 15.77
C THR A 347 -7.39 -12.12 17.04
N TYR A 348 -7.81 -11.40 18.07
CA TYR A 348 -7.20 -11.47 19.40
C TYR A 348 -7.75 -12.65 20.20
N LEU A 349 -6.86 -13.34 20.90
CA LEU A 349 -7.18 -14.48 21.73
C LEU A 349 -7.39 -14.05 23.18
N THR A 350 -8.58 -14.28 23.71
CA THR A 350 -8.91 -14.10 25.12
C THR A 350 -9.30 -15.47 25.67
N PRO A 351 -8.34 -16.24 26.25
CA PRO A 351 -8.63 -17.58 26.72
C PRO A 351 -9.54 -17.53 27.95
N GLU A 352 -10.49 -18.43 27.98
CA GLU A 352 -11.39 -18.57 29.14
C GLU A 352 -10.69 -19.42 30.21
N THR A 353 -10.46 -18.82 31.37
CA THR A 353 -9.79 -19.47 32.52
C THR A 353 -10.67 -19.37 33.75
N ILE A 354 -10.91 -20.50 34.44
CA ILE A 354 -11.68 -20.48 35.69
C ILE A 354 -10.84 -19.83 36.80
N GLY A 355 -11.43 -18.88 37.50
CA GLY A 355 -10.84 -18.24 38.70
C GLY A 355 -10.17 -16.90 38.45
N SER A 356 -10.20 -16.34 37.24
CA SER A 356 -9.70 -15.01 36.93
C SER A 356 -10.58 -14.31 35.90
N VAL A 357 -10.49 -12.98 35.87
CA VAL A 357 -11.05 -12.18 34.76
C VAL A 357 -10.12 -12.41 33.54
N ASN A 358 -10.69 -12.90 32.45
CA ASN A 358 -9.93 -13.20 31.26
C ASN A 358 -9.44 -11.92 30.56
N THR A 359 -8.19 -11.91 30.15
CA THR A 359 -7.57 -10.79 29.40
C THR A 359 -7.01 -11.28 28.09
N PRO A 360 -6.96 -10.43 27.07
CA PRO A 360 -6.30 -10.77 25.79
C PRO A 360 -4.82 -11.11 26.01
N ILE A 361 -4.35 -12.20 25.45
CA ILE A 361 -2.97 -12.70 25.63
C ILE A 361 -2.15 -12.68 24.34
N GLY A 362 -2.77 -12.44 23.20
CA GLY A 362 -2.08 -12.43 21.91
C GLY A 362 -3.07 -12.41 20.75
N HIS A 363 -2.54 -12.47 19.56
CA HIS A 363 -3.32 -12.40 18.34
C HIS A 363 -2.93 -13.52 17.36
N VAL A 364 -3.82 -13.79 16.42
CA VAL A 364 -3.59 -14.61 15.24
C VAL A 364 -3.99 -13.80 14.02
N SER A 365 -3.11 -13.69 13.03
CA SER A 365 -3.43 -13.07 11.76
C SER A 365 -4.11 -14.05 10.81
N GLY A 366 -5.12 -13.58 10.10
CA GLY A 366 -5.77 -14.30 9.01
C GLY A 366 -5.00 -14.24 7.69
N ALA A 367 -5.68 -14.58 6.62
CA ALA A 367 -5.18 -14.26 5.29
C ALA A 367 -5.26 -12.75 5.06
N ARG A 368 -4.17 -12.16 4.58
CA ARG A 368 -4.16 -10.74 4.19
C ARG A 368 -5.13 -10.53 3.03
N SER A 369 -5.87 -9.44 3.07
CA SER A 369 -6.81 -9.03 2.03
C SER A 369 -6.46 -7.62 1.59
N ILE A 370 -6.29 -7.43 0.29
CA ILE A 370 -6.08 -6.13 -0.32
C ILE A 370 -7.16 -5.93 -1.37
N SER A 371 -7.96 -4.90 -1.19
CA SER A 371 -9.06 -4.55 -2.08
C SER A 371 -9.08 -3.06 -2.35
N GLY A 372 -9.69 -2.66 -3.44
CA GLY A 372 -9.86 -1.26 -3.75
C GLY A 372 -11.03 -1.01 -4.68
N ALA A 373 -11.35 0.25 -4.82
CA ALA A 373 -12.33 0.75 -5.77
C ALA A 373 -11.80 2.03 -6.40
N PHE A 374 -12.21 2.31 -7.62
CA PHE A 374 -11.97 3.60 -8.24
C PHE A 374 -13.12 3.99 -9.15
N THR A 375 -13.24 5.29 -9.34
CA THR A 375 -14.17 5.90 -10.28
C THR A 375 -13.38 6.73 -11.28
N CYS A 376 -13.67 6.58 -12.56
CA CYS A 376 -13.09 7.36 -13.64
C CYS A 376 -14.14 7.87 -14.61
N TYR A 377 -13.83 8.92 -15.37
CA TYR A 377 -14.72 9.35 -16.45
C TYR A 377 -14.75 8.32 -17.57
N LEU A 378 -15.93 8.12 -18.16
CA LEU A 378 -16.04 7.37 -19.39
C LEU A 378 -15.50 8.22 -20.55
N ALA A 379 -14.33 7.86 -21.01
CA ALA A 379 -13.62 8.55 -22.08
C ALA A 379 -13.29 7.59 -23.21
N PHE A 380 -13.16 8.13 -24.41
CA PHE A 380 -12.61 7.40 -25.54
C PHE A 380 -11.64 8.32 -26.30
N ASP A 381 -10.55 7.77 -26.78
CA ASP A 381 -9.59 8.45 -27.61
C ASP A 381 -9.24 7.55 -28.80
N THR A 382 -8.91 8.16 -29.92
CA THR A 382 -8.48 7.47 -31.13
C THR A 382 -7.05 7.77 -31.52
N SER A 383 -6.36 8.57 -30.72
CA SER A 383 -5.04 9.12 -31.04
C SER A 383 -3.88 8.51 -30.25
N ASP A 384 -4.14 7.92 -29.09
CA ASP A 384 -3.12 7.31 -28.25
C ASP A 384 -3.12 5.77 -28.36
N ASN A 385 -1.96 5.17 -28.12
CA ASN A 385 -1.83 3.72 -28.08
C ASN A 385 -2.30 3.13 -26.73
N ASP A 386 -2.40 3.97 -25.70
CA ASP A 386 -2.98 3.58 -24.43
C ASP A 386 -4.48 3.42 -24.57
N GLY A 387 -5.01 2.38 -23.93
CA GLY A 387 -6.45 2.16 -23.86
C GLY A 387 -7.14 3.17 -22.97
N THR A 388 -8.39 3.46 -23.31
CA THR A 388 -9.26 4.35 -22.55
C THR A 388 -10.18 3.56 -21.61
N SER A 389 -10.99 4.25 -20.81
CA SER A 389 -12.01 3.61 -19.98
C SER A 389 -13.09 2.86 -20.78
N THR A 390 -13.33 3.28 -22.02
CA THR A 390 -14.22 2.52 -22.93
C THR A 390 -13.58 1.21 -23.36
N ASP A 391 -12.28 1.22 -23.65
CA ASP A 391 -11.55 0.02 -24.04
C ASP A 391 -11.41 -0.95 -22.86
N PHE A 392 -11.15 -0.43 -21.67
CA PHE A 392 -11.15 -1.22 -20.45
C PHE A 392 -12.50 -1.91 -20.18
N PHE A 393 -13.62 -1.20 -20.36
CA PHE A 393 -14.94 -1.81 -20.26
C PHE A 393 -15.16 -2.89 -21.32
N ASN A 394 -14.71 -2.66 -22.54
CA ASN A 394 -14.83 -3.64 -23.64
C ASN A 394 -14.00 -4.90 -23.34
N ASP A 395 -12.80 -4.77 -22.80
CA ASP A 395 -11.99 -5.91 -22.36
C ASP A 395 -12.72 -6.69 -21.27
N MET A 396 -13.15 -6.04 -20.20
CA MET A 396 -13.85 -6.67 -19.09
C MET A 396 -15.14 -7.37 -19.49
N THR A 397 -15.83 -6.87 -20.54
CA THR A 397 -17.04 -7.46 -21.05
C THR A 397 -16.82 -8.44 -22.21
N SER A 398 -15.59 -8.66 -22.62
CA SER A 398 -15.23 -9.59 -23.68
C SER A 398 -15.63 -11.04 -23.36
N ALA A 399 -15.79 -11.86 -24.38
CA ALA A 399 -16.10 -13.27 -24.17
C ALA A 399 -15.00 -14.02 -23.43
N THR A 400 -13.75 -13.61 -23.62
CA THR A 400 -12.59 -14.19 -22.95
C THR A 400 -12.56 -13.82 -21.47
N ALA A 401 -12.71 -12.56 -21.11
CA ALA A 401 -12.70 -12.08 -19.73
C ALA A 401 -13.85 -12.70 -18.92
N LYS A 402 -15.06 -12.77 -19.48
CA LYS A 402 -16.23 -13.36 -18.82
C LYS A 402 -16.10 -14.85 -18.50
N THR A 403 -15.24 -15.57 -19.20
CA THR A 403 -15.06 -17.02 -19.00
C THR A 403 -13.84 -17.36 -18.13
N LYS A 404 -12.99 -16.38 -17.80
CA LYS A 404 -11.87 -16.58 -16.88
C LYS A 404 -12.37 -16.72 -15.45
N VAL A 405 -11.76 -17.63 -14.70
CA VAL A 405 -12.00 -17.79 -13.26
C VAL A 405 -11.43 -16.59 -12.49
N VAL A 406 -10.27 -16.11 -12.93
CA VAL A 406 -9.59 -14.93 -12.40
C VAL A 406 -9.05 -14.17 -13.59
N ASN A 407 -9.36 -12.88 -13.69
CA ASN A 407 -8.64 -11.97 -14.58
C ASN A 407 -7.44 -11.38 -13.81
N SER A 408 -6.36 -11.13 -14.50
CA SER A 408 -5.06 -10.78 -13.90
C SER A 408 -4.53 -9.51 -14.54
N PHE A 409 -5.06 -8.37 -14.11
CA PHE A 409 -4.59 -7.06 -14.56
C PHE A 409 -3.49 -6.57 -13.63
N ALA A 410 -2.34 -6.19 -14.16
CA ALA A 410 -1.37 -5.44 -13.37
C ALA A 410 -1.88 -4.01 -13.18
N THR A 411 -1.93 -3.55 -11.95
CA THR A 411 -2.52 -2.26 -11.61
C THR A 411 -1.54 -1.42 -10.81
N LYS A 412 -1.35 -0.18 -11.21
CA LYS A 412 -0.43 0.74 -10.55
C LYS A 412 -1.09 2.08 -10.30
N PHE A 413 -1.14 2.49 -9.03
CA PHE A 413 -1.52 3.84 -8.62
C PHE A 413 -0.27 4.65 -8.30
N LEU A 414 -0.15 5.82 -8.90
CA LEU A 414 0.88 6.82 -8.60
C LEU A 414 0.21 7.96 -7.85
N VAL A 415 0.12 7.86 -6.54
CA VAL A 415 -0.49 8.91 -5.72
C VAL A 415 0.51 10.04 -5.55
N GLY A 416 0.17 11.23 -6.06
CA GLY A 416 1.04 12.40 -6.06
C GLY A 416 1.68 12.72 -7.42
N GLY A 417 1.54 11.86 -8.42
CA GLY A 417 1.90 12.14 -9.80
C GLY A 417 3.20 11.49 -10.28
N SER A 418 3.83 12.13 -11.26
CA SER A 418 4.96 11.59 -12.01
C SER A 418 6.30 11.66 -11.25
N ALA A 419 7.37 11.19 -11.89
CA ALA A 419 8.73 11.08 -11.35
C ALA A 419 9.35 12.39 -10.78
N ALA A 420 8.75 13.55 -11.02
CA ALA A 420 9.26 14.83 -10.55
C ALA A 420 8.65 15.33 -9.23
N THR A 421 7.79 14.53 -8.58
CA THR A 421 7.10 14.91 -7.35
C THR A 421 7.23 13.81 -6.30
N PRO A 422 7.19 14.14 -4.99
CA PRO A 422 7.03 13.14 -3.95
C PRO A 422 5.75 12.35 -4.21
N ARG A 423 5.82 11.03 -4.14
CA ARG A 423 4.69 10.17 -4.44
C ARG A 423 4.70 8.87 -3.66
N LEU A 424 3.53 8.28 -3.57
CA LEU A 424 3.33 6.92 -3.12
C LEU A 424 2.93 6.07 -4.33
N GLU A 425 3.68 5.02 -4.59
CA GLU A 425 3.37 4.05 -5.64
C GLU A 425 2.77 2.80 -5.01
N LEU A 426 1.58 2.42 -5.46
CA LEU A 426 0.93 1.17 -5.10
C LEU A 426 0.86 0.30 -6.35
N SER A 427 1.52 -0.84 -6.33
CA SER A 427 1.55 -1.77 -7.46
C SER A 427 0.94 -3.10 -7.05
N PHE A 428 -0.02 -3.56 -7.83
CA PHE A 428 -0.71 -4.83 -7.68
C PHE A 428 -0.48 -5.66 -8.94
N PRO A 429 0.49 -6.60 -8.93
CA PRO A 429 0.86 -7.37 -10.12
C PRO A 429 -0.27 -8.21 -10.69
N THR A 430 -1.21 -8.61 -9.84
CA THR A 430 -2.38 -9.40 -10.20
C THR A 430 -3.61 -8.84 -9.51
N ALA A 431 -4.40 -8.05 -10.22
CA ALA A 431 -5.66 -7.53 -9.73
C ALA A 431 -6.83 -8.20 -10.47
N HIS A 432 -7.78 -8.71 -9.70
CA HIS A 432 -9.04 -9.23 -10.23
C HIS A 432 -10.10 -8.15 -10.12
N PHE A 433 -10.60 -7.71 -11.27
CA PHE A 433 -11.61 -6.65 -11.36
C PHE A 433 -13.01 -7.23 -11.52
N GLU A 434 -13.99 -6.53 -10.94
CA GLU A 434 -15.39 -6.72 -11.26
C GLU A 434 -15.75 -5.93 -12.53
N ILE A 435 -16.80 -6.37 -13.25
CA ILE A 435 -17.26 -5.65 -14.42
C ILE A 435 -17.73 -4.25 -14.01
N PRO A 436 -17.19 -3.20 -14.63
CA PRO A 436 -17.48 -1.82 -14.24
C PRO A 436 -18.95 -1.45 -14.36
N ALA A 437 -19.46 -0.70 -13.40
CA ALA A 437 -20.78 -0.11 -13.42
C ALA A 437 -20.72 1.33 -13.97
N HIS A 438 -21.75 1.73 -14.72
CA HIS A 438 -21.86 3.09 -15.22
C HIS A 438 -22.77 3.93 -14.34
N SER A 439 -22.29 5.11 -13.92
CA SER A 439 -23.10 6.15 -13.32
C SER A 439 -23.44 7.20 -14.36
N ILE A 440 -24.74 7.37 -14.61
CA ILE A 440 -25.22 8.26 -15.67
C ILE A 440 -25.72 9.56 -15.04
N GLU A 441 -24.85 10.55 -15.05
CA GLU A 441 -25.11 11.91 -14.60
C GLU A 441 -24.81 12.88 -15.76
N ASP A 442 -24.57 14.17 -15.47
CA ASP A 442 -24.19 15.15 -16.49
C ASP A 442 -22.89 14.75 -17.24
N VAL A 443 -21.98 14.09 -16.53
CA VAL A 443 -20.81 13.41 -17.10
C VAL A 443 -20.88 11.94 -16.68
N ILE A 444 -20.79 11.05 -17.65
CA ILE A 444 -20.83 9.61 -17.37
C ILE A 444 -19.51 9.17 -16.76
N SER A 445 -19.60 8.46 -15.65
CA SER A 445 -18.45 7.84 -15.00
C SER A 445 -18.59 6.32 -14.93
N VAL A 446 -17.46 5.67 -14.73
CA VAL A 446 -17.31 4.22 -14.58
C VAL A 446 -16.75 3.95 -13.21
N GLU A 447 -17.41 3.07 -12.47
CA GLU A 447 -16.98 2.62 -11.14
C GLU A 447 -16.70 1.13 -11.18
N THR A 448 -15.58 0.72 -10.58
CA THR A 448 -15.21 -0.70 -10.44
C THR A 448 -14.50 -0.96 -9.15
N THR A 449 -14.57 -2.22 -8.70
CA THR A 449 -13.83 -2.73 -7.56
C THR A 449 -12.81 -3.77 -8.00
N PHE A 450 -11.76 -3.93 -7.22
CA PHE A 450 -10.76 -4.95 -7.47
C PHE A 450 -10.28 -5.60 -6.19
N GLN A 451 -9.74 -6.80 -6.34
CA GLN A 451 -9.00 -7.51 -5.30
C GLN A 451 -7.61 -7.83 -5.83
N ALA A 452 -6.59 -7.42 -5.08
CA ALA A 452 -5.22 -7.82 -5.37
C ALA A 452 -4.98 -9.25 -4.88
N LEU A 453 -4.44 -10.06 -5.75
CA LEU A 453 -4.18 -11.48 -5.52
C LEU A 453 -2.69 -11.77 -5.68
N PRO A 454 -2.14 -12.75 -4.96
CA PRO A 454 -0.80 -13.22 -5.26
C PRO A 454 -0.75 -13.93 -6.61
N SER A 455 0.40 -13.91 -7.26
CA SER A 455 0.58 -14.56 -8.57
C SER A 455 0.36 -16.08 -8.53
N THR A 456 0.61 -16.70 -7.38
CA THR A 456 0.32 -18.11 -7.07
C THR A 456 -0.16 -18.25 -5.64
N ILE A 457 -0.84 -19.35 -5.31
CA ILE A 457 -1.37 -19.62 -3.95
C ILE A 457 -0.29 -19.52 -2.86
N ASP A 458 0.94 -19.86 -3.19
CA ASP A 458 2.06 -19.88 -2.23
C ASP A 458 2.90 -18.59 -2.23
N SER A 459 2.57 -17.62 -3.08
CA SER A 459 3.30 -16.36 -3.14
C SER A 459 2.66 -15.28 -2.25
N THR A 460 3.45 -14.26 -1.95
CA THR A 460 3.07 -13.13 -1.08
C THR A 460 3.27 -11.80 -1.78
N ASN A 461 3.27 -11.83 -3.11
CA ASN A 461 3.53 -10.68 -3.97
C ASN A 461 2.25 -9.98 -4.44
N GLU A 462 1.20 -9.99 -3.64
CA GLU A 462 -0.07 -9.34 -3.97
C GLU A 462 0.04 -7.82 -4.10
N ALA A 463 1.01 -7.21 -3.43
CA ALA A 463 1.24 -5.77 -3.50
C ALA A 463 2.72 -5.42 -3.30
N THR A 464 3.11 -4.30 -3.88
CA THR A 464 4.34 -3.57 -3.56
C THR A 464 3.98 -2.11 -3.33
N ILE A 465 4.49 -1.52 -2.27
CA ILE A 465 4.27 -0.11 -1.92
C ILE A 465 5.63 0.57 -1.89
N LYS A 466 5.75 1.68 -2.61
CA LYS A 466 6.98 2.48 -2.66
C LYS A 466 6.70 3.93 -2.30
N TYR A 467 7.53 4.46 -1.43
CA TYR A 467 7.60 5.90 -1.18
C TYR A 467 8.77 6.48 -1.98
N VAL A 468 8.48 7.45 -2.81
CA VAL A 468 9.49 8.12 -3.63
C VAL A 468 9.53 9.58 -3.26
N GLY A 469 10.67 10.06 -2.81
CA GLY A 469 10.94 11.46 -2.53
C GLY A 469 11.81 12.06 -3.65
N VAL A 470 11.75 13.37 -3.84
CA VAL A 470 12.43 14.02 -4.97
C VAL A 470 13.55 14.94 -4.53
N THR A 471 13.50 15.45 -3.33
CA THR A 471 14.49 16.41 -2.83
C THR A 471 14.85 16.12 -1.39
N PRO A 472 16.13 16.26 -1.03
CA PRO A 472 16.54 16.25 0.37
C PRO A 472 15.79 17.33 1.13
N ASP A 473 15.13 16.95 2.20
CA ASP A 473 14.68 17.91 3.21
C ASP A 473 15.92 18.32 4.02
N VAL A 474 16.48 19.48 3.68
CA VAL A 474 17.66 20.06 4.32
C VAL A 474 17.33 20.60 5.70
#